data_044bab97c3d9db17f56d54c230295897
#
_entry.id   044bab97c3d9db17f56d54c230295897
#
_cell.length_a   1.000
_cell.length_b   1.000
_cell.length_c   1.000
_cell.angle_alpha   90.00
_cell.angle_beta   90.00
_cell.angle_gamma   90.00
#
_symmetry.space_group_name_H-M   'P 1'
#
loop_
_entity.id
_entity.type
_entity.pdbx_description
1 polymer ?
#
loop_
_entity_poly.entity_id
_entity_poly.type
_entity_poly.pdbx_seq_one_letter_code
_entity_poly.pdbx_strand_id
1 'polypeptide(L)'
;MDQENQDDSGTGDLAELRKEIDKLDLRLVDLLNERARVVVRVGAAKQVDGTPVYAPDRESAVLKRICELNGGPLPNRTLQAIYREMMSGSFALERPLQIGYLGPQGSFSHLAAQRKFGSSVEYRPLADIRAVFDEVARCHCDMGMVPIENSSGGGVIDTLDGFLETHVHMCGEVVLEIHHNLLANCTAEEIKAVASKPEVFAQCRQWLATSLPNIEQTPVASSSRAAEMAAQQKGLAAIGSDLAAELYGLKVIFENIEDNSNNMTRFLVIARQPAKRTGNDKTAVMFSTAHRVGALVDVLNVFSRHGINLTNIDSRPSRRRNWEYFFFVDAEGHFEDPNFAEALAEARHHCGELHVLGSFPRATEPI
;
A
#
# COMPACT_ATOMS: atom_id res chain seq x y z
N MET A 1 45.67 3.19 -51.70
CA MET A 1 45.69 2.12 -50.67
C MET A 1 44.65 2.50 -49.70
N ASP A 2 43.43 2.14 -50.05
CA ASP A 2 42.21 2.44 -49.28
C ASP A 2 42.00 1.37 -48.24
N GLN A 3 41.99 1.76 -46.98
CA GLN A 3 41.54 0.90 -45.90
C GLN A 3 40.04 1.09 -45.73
N GLU A 4 39.27 0.14 -46.23
CA GLU A 4 37.88 -0.04 -45.91
C GLU A 4 37.76 -0.41 -44.42
N ASN A 5 37.21 0.52 -43.65
CA ASN A 5 36.70 0.27 -42.34
C ASN A 5 35.36 -0.48 -42.49
N GLN A 6 35.38 -1.79 -42.29
CA GLN A 6 34.19 -2.59 -42.05
C GLN A 6 33.73 -2.31 -40.63
N ASP A 7 32.79 -1.40 -40.48
CA ASP A 7 31.96 -1.21 -39.30
C ASP A 7 30.72 -2.11 -39.46
N ASP A 8 30.88 -3.40 -39.12
CA ASP A 8 29.79 -4.37 -39.10
C ASP A 8 29.01 -4.19 -37.80
N SER A 9 28.26 -3.09 -37.70
CA SER A 9 27.27 -2.88 -36.65
C SER A 9 26.02 -3.72 -36.97
N GLY A 10 25.91 -4.88 -36.36
CA GLY A 10 24.79 -5.81 -36.45
C GLY A 10 23.45 -5.23 -35.99
N THR A 11 22.91 -4.31 -36.76
CA THR A 11 21.51 -3.88 -36.72
C THR A 11 20.74 -4.79 -37.67
N GLY A 12 20.21 -5.91 -37.14
CA GLY A 12 19.22 -6.71 -37.87
C GLY A 12 18.11 -5.78 -38.38
N ASP A 13 17.59 -6.09 -39.59
CA ASP A 13 16.47 -5.33 -40.17
C ASP A 13 15.36 -5.18 -39.12
N LEU A 14 14.94 -3.95 -38.81
CA LEU A 14 13.91 -3.61 -37.85
C LEU A 14 12.64 -4.47 -38.01
N ALA A 15 12.32 -4.84 -39.25
CA ALA A 15 11.19 -5.70 -39.57
C ALA A 15 11.43 -7.15 -39.10
N GLU A 16 12.65 -7.66 -39.12
CA GLU A 16 13.00 -8.98 -38.62
C GLU A 16 12.96 -9.03 -37.08
N LEU A 17 13.53 -8.03 -36.43
CA LEU A 17 13.46 -7.91 -34.96
C LEU A 17 12.02 -7.83 -34.45
N ARG A 18 11.14 -7.10 -35.13
CA ARG A 18 9.71 -7.08 -34.80
C ARG A 18 9.06 -8.45 -34.95
N LYS A 19 9.38 -9.21 -36.01
CA LYS A 19 8.88 -10.58 -36.14
C LYS A 19 9.38 -11.53 -35.04
N GLU A 20 10.59 -11.31 -34.53
CA GLU A 20 11.08 -12.07 -33.39
C GLU A 20 10.30 -11.72 -32.12
N ILE A 21 10.00 -10.45 -31.87
CA ILE A 21 9.15 -10.01 -30.76
C ILE A 21 7.78 -10.64 -30.90
N ASP A 22 7.12 -10.60 -32.06
CA ASP A 22 5.80 -11.19 -32.30
C ASP A 22 5.78 -12.69 -31.95
N LYS A 23 6.85 -13.43 -32.30
CA LYS A 23 6.96 -14.86 -31.93
C LYS A 23 7.12 -15.06 -30.43
N LEU A 24 7.85 -14.18 -29.74
CA LEU A 24 7.99 -14.24 -28.28
C LEU A 24 6.66 -13.91 -27.59
N ASP A 25 5.92 -12.92 -28.11
CA ASP A 25 4.60 -12.55 -27.58
C ASP A 25 3.60 -13.69 -27.68
N LEU A 26 3.55 -14.41 -28.80
CA LEU A 26 2.72 -15.61 -28.93
C LEU A 26 3.04 -16.64 -27.85
N ARG A 27 4.32 -16.93 -27.63
CA ARG A 27 4.76 -17.89 -26.60
C ARG A 27 4.44 -17.39 -25.20
N LEU A 28 4.58 -16.07 -24.94
CA LEU A 28 4.26 -15.46 -23.67
C LEU A 28 2.76 -15.59 -23.36
N VAL A 29 1.88 -15.32 -24.34
CA VAL A 29 0.42 -15.49 -24.18
C VAL A 29 0.07 -16.96 -23.89
N ASP A 30 0.70 -17.91 -24.60
CA ASP A 30 0.47 -19.35 -24.35
C ASP A 30 0.88 -19.76 -22.91
N LEU A 31 2.06 -19.31 -22.43
CA LEU A 31 2.55 -19.60 -21.10
C LEU A 31 1.67 -18.96 -20.01
N LEU A 32 1.21 -17.71 -20.22
CA LEU A 32 0.28 -17.04 -19.31
C LEU A 32 -1.03 -17.81 -19.18
N ASN A 33 -1.60 -18.29 -20.31
CA ASN A 33 -2.82 -19.08 -20.31
C ASN A 33 -2.61 -20.49 -19.71
N GLU A 34 -1.45 -21.11 -19.93
CA GLU A 34 -1.11 -22.39 -19.29
C GLU A 34 -1.06 -22.22 -17.77
N ARG A 35 -0.37 -21.17 -17.28
CA ARG A 35 -0.33 -20.82 -15.86
C ARG A 35 -1.73 -20.55 -15.31
N ALA A 36 -2.59 -19.83 -16.03
CA ALA A 36 -3.95 -19.52 -15.63
C ALA A 36 -4.81 -20.80 -15.45
N ARG A 37 -4.68 -21.80 -16.34
CA ARG A 37 -5.35 -23.10 -16.18
C ARG A 37 -4.91 -23.85 -14.92
N VAL A 38 -3.63 -23.71 -14.53
CA VAL A 38 -3.16 -24.30 -13.26
C VAL A 38 -3.74 -23.54 -12.06
N VAL A 39 -3.83 -22.21 -12.13
CA VAL A 39 -4.43 -21.36 -11.07
C VAL A 39 -5.89 -21.76 -10.82
N VAL A 40 -6.69 -21.97 -11.86
CA VAL A 40 -8.09 -22.41 -11.70
C VAL A 40 -8.17 -23.74 -10.92
N ARG A 41 -7.26 -24.68 -11.19
CA ARG A 41 -7.21 -25.96 -10.43
C ARG A 41 -6.77 -25.74 -8.96
N VAL A 42 -5.84 -24.82 -8.72
CA VAL A 42 -5.43 -24.44 -7.36
C VAL A 42 -6.59 -23.80 -6.61
N GLY A 43 -7.35 -22.91 -7.26
CA GLY A 43 -8.54 -22.30 -6.69
C GLY A 43 -9.59 -23.33 -6.25
N ALA A 44 -9.87 -24.33 -7.11
CA ALA A 44 -10.78 -25.42 -6.76
C ALA A 44 -10.28 -26.23 -5.54
N ALA A 45 -8.99 -26.51 -5.44
CA ALA A 45 -8.41 -27.20 -4.28
C ALA A 45 -8.52 -26.37 -3.00
N LYS A 46 -8.22 -25.05 -3.06
CA LYS A 46 -8.34 -24.13 -1.91
C LYS A 46 -9.77 -24.05 -1.38
N GLN A 47 -10.78 -24.08 -2.27
CA GLN A 47 -12.20 -24.06 -1.86
C GLN A 47 -12.56 -25.27 -1.00
N VAL A 48 -12.01 -26.44 -1.31
CA VAL A 48 -12.22 -27.66 -0.53
C VAL A 48 -11.58 -27.56 0.86
N ASP A 49 -10.37 -26.98 0.94
CA ASP A 49 -9.59 -26.91 2.16
C ASP A 49 -9.91 -25.65 3.01
N GLY A 50 -10.76 -24.73 2.52
CA GLY A 50 -11.06 -23.47 3.18
C GLY A 50 -9.86 -22.48 3.23
N THR A 51 -8.85 -22.68 2.37
CA THR A 51 -7.67 -21.82 2.30
C THR A 51 -8.02 -20.49 1.62
N PRO A 52 -7.58 -19.33 2.13
CA PRO A 52 -7.89 -18.02 1.55
C PRO A 52 -7.30 -17.87 0.15
N VAL A 53 -8.00 -17.11 -0.71
CA VAL A 53 -7.54 -16.82 -2.09
C VAL A 53 -6.21 -16.07 -2.06
N TYR A 54 -6.12 -15.01 -1.25
CA TYR A 54 -4.90 -14.24 -1.09
C TYR A 54 -4.05 -14.75 0.09
N ALA A 55 -2.76 -14.94 -0.16
CA ALA A 55 -1.77 -15.36 0.83
C ALA A 55 -0.50 -14.49 0.69
N PRO A 56 -0.27 -13.53 1.62
CA PRO A 56 0.86 -12.60 1.55
C PRO A 56 2.23 -13.28 1.51
N ASP A 57 2.38 -14.39 2.24
CA ASP A 57 3.57 -15.24 2.25
C ASP A 57 3.86 -15.83 0.87
N ARG A 58 2.83 -16.31 0.18
CA ARG A 58 2.96 -16.86 -1.18
C ARG A 58 3.32 -15.79 -2.19
N GLU A 59 2.67 -14.63 -2.13
CA GLU A 59 3.02 -13.47 -2.98
C GLU A 59 4.47 -13.09 -2.81
N SER A 60 4.93 -12.90 -1.56
CA SER A 60 6.31 -12.56 -1.22
C SER A 60 7.29 -13.61 -1.76
N ALA A 61 7.01 -14.91 -1.58
CA ALA A 61 7.85 -15.99 -2.08
C ALA A 61 7.95 -16.00 -3.61
N VAL A 62 6.84 -15.72 -4.33
CA VAL A 62 6.84 -15.63 -5.80
C VAL A 62 7.67 -14.44 -6.25
N LEU A 63 7.45 -13.24 -5.69
CA LEU A 63 8.18 -12.04 -6.08
C LEU A 63 9.68 -12.16 -5.80
N LYS A 64 10.06 -12.74 -4.65
CA LYS A 64 11.47 -13.02 -4.33
C LYS A 64 12.09 -13.95 -5.36
N ARG A 65 11.43 -15.08 -5.66
CA ARG A 65 11.92 -16.08 -6.60
C ARG A 65 12.13 -15.52 -8.01
N ILE A 66 11.21 -14.68 -8.51
CA ILE A 66 11.38 -14.09 -9.85
C ILE A 66 12.56 -13.12 -9.92
N CYS A 67 12.80 -12.35 -8.84
CA CYS A 67 13.98 -11.49 -8.75
C CYS A 67 15.29 -12.29 -8.72
N GLU A 68 15.33 -13.43 -8.00
CA GLU A 68 16.49 -14.33 -7.95
C GLU A 68 16.76 -15.02 -9.31
N LEU A 69 15.71 -15.30 -10.09
CA LEU A 69 15.81 -15.89 -11.42
C LEU A 69 16.13 -14.88 -12.53
N ASN A 70 16.02 -13.59 -12.24
CA ASN A 70 16.20 -12.54 -13.24
C ASN A 70 17.67 -12.37 -13.63
N GLY A 71 18.00 -12.70 -14.89
CA GLY A 71 19.32 -12.46 -15.49
C GLY A 71 19.42 -11.13 -16.29
N GLY A 72 18.41 -10.25 -16.22
CA GLY A 72 18.34 -9.01 -17.04
C GLY A 72 17.85 -9.30 -18.47
N PRO A 73 17.68 -8.30 -19.34
CA PRO A 73 17.92 -6.86 -19.14
C PRO A 73 16.80 -6.11 -18.39
N LEU A 74 15.64 -6.74 -18.14
CA LEU A 74 14.56 -6.09 -17.40
C LEU A 74 14.95 -5.87 -15.94
N PRO A 75 14.75 -4.67 -15.37
CA PRO A 75 14.92 -4.44 -13.93
C PRO A 75 13.94 -5.27 -13.10
N ASN A 76 14.34 -5.68 -11.89
CA ASN A 76 13.49 -6.41 -10.96
C ASN A 76 12.15 -5.70 -10.69
N ARG A 77 12.15 -4.37 -10.56
CA ARG A 77 10.94 -3.56 -10.37
C ARG A 77 9.92 -3.79 -11.50
N THR A 78 10.36 -3.84 -12.74
CA THR A 78 9.49 -4.11 -13.91
C THR A 78 8.90 -5.53 -13.84
N LEU A 79 9.71 -6.54 -13.53
CA LEU A 79 9.23 -7.91 -13.38
C LEU A 79 8.22 -8.03 -12.23
N GLN A 80 8.48 -7.38 -11.09
CA GLN A 80 7.54 -7.36 -9.97
C GLN A 80 6.20 -6.76 -10.36
N ALA A 81 6.18 -5.66 -11.13
CA ALA A 81 4.95 -5.04 -11.62
C ALA A 81 4.16 -5.98 -12.55
N ILE A 82 4.83 -6.63 -13.51
CA ILE A 82 4.21 -7.62 -14.41
C ILE A 82 3.60 -8.78 -13.61
N TYR A 83 4.37 -9.33 -12.66
CA TYR A 83 3.89 -10.45 -11.86
C TYR A 83 2.76 -10.07 -10.90
N ARG A 84 2.72 -8.83 -10.42
CA ARG A 84 1.61 -8.32 -9.61
C ARG A 84 0.31 -8.31 -10.40
N GLU A 85 0.31 -7.78 -11.62
CA GLU A 85 -0.87 -7.79 -12.50
C GLU A 85 -1.27 -9.23 -12.90
N MET A 86 -0.32 -10.09 -13.19
CA MET A 86 -0.60 -11.50 -13.47
C MET A 86 -1.21 -12.23 -12.26
N MET A 87 -0.78 -11.92 -11.03
CA MET A 87 -1.38 -12.46 -9.81
C MET A 87 -2.77 -11.87 -9.57
N SER A 88 -2.96 -10.58 -9.82
CA SER A 88 -4.27 -9.92 -9.77
C SER A 88 -5.29 -10.63 -10.67
N GLY A 89 -4.96 -10.85 -11.94
CA GLY A 89 -5.79 -11.63 -12.85
C GLY A 89 -6.03 -13.07 -12.38
N SER A 90 -5.07 -13.67 -11.67
CA SER A 90 -5.22 -15.01 -11.08
C SER A 90 -6.28 -15.04 -9.97
N PHE A 91 -6.36 -14.01 -9.12
CA PHE A 91 -7.39 -13.89 -8.08
C PHE A 91 -8.78 -13.83 -8.70
N ALA A 92 -8.96 -13.04 -9.77
CA ALA A 92 -10.23 -12.95 -10.47
C ALA A 92 -10.72 -14.31 -11.04
N LEU A 93 -9.77 -15.19 -11.46
CA LEU A 93 -10.09 -16.55 -11.94
C LEU A 93 -10.48 -17.52 -10.81
N GLU A 94 -9.95 -17.34 -9.60
CA GLU A 94 -10.31 -18.18 -8.45
C GLU A 94 -11.67 -17.76 -7.87
N ARG A 95 -11.79 -16.51 -7.49
CA ARG A 95 -12.97 -15.81 -6.98
C ARG A 95 -12.66 -14.32 -6.95
N PRO A 96 -13.57 -13.43 -7.38
CA PRO A 96 -13.39 -12.00 -7.24
C PRO A 96 -12.99 -11.62 -5.80
N LEU A 97 -11.82 -11.02 -5.65
CA LEU A 97 -11.30 -10.57 -4.36
C LEU A 97 -11.82 -9.17 -4.09
N GLN A 98 -12.49 -8.95 -2.95
CA GLN A 98 -13.02 -7.64 -2.56
C GLN A 98 -12.11 -6.94 -1.57
N ILE A 99 -11.61 -5.76 -1.95
CA ILE A 99 -10.73 -4.92 -1.15
C ILE A 99 -11.48 -3.66 -0.71
N GLY A 100 -11.80 -3.58 0.60
CA GLY A 100 -12.31 -2.35 1.20
C GLY A 100 -11.19 -1.33 1.41
N TYR A 101 -11.43 -0.06 1.19
CA TYR A 101 -10.45 1.00 1.43
C TYR A 101 -11.10 2.29 1.89
N LEU A 102 -10.32 3.16 2.55
CA LEU A 102 -10.78 4.50 2.93
C LEU A 102 -11.04 5.31 1.66
N GLY A 103 -12.34 5.56 1.38
CA GLY A 103 -12.78 6.34 0.22
C GLY A 103 -12.46 7.84 0.33
N PRO A 104 -12.89 8.59 -0.65
CA PRO A 104 -13.59 8.17 -1.85
C PRO A 104 -12.69 7.49 -2.91
N GLN A 105 -13.30 7.07 -4.03
CA GLN A 105 -12.56 6.58 -5.20
C GLN A 105 -11.57 7.65 -5.70
N GLY A 106 -10.34 7.23 -6.10
CA GLY A 106 -9.25 8.16 -6.46
C GLY A 106 -8.45 8.70 -5.25
N SER A 107 -8.75 8.27 -4.01
CA SER A 107 -7.95 8.61 -2.84
C SER A 107 -6.58 7.90 -2.87
N PHE A 108 -5.62 8.37 -2.05
CA PHE A 108 -4.34 7.67 -1.89
C PHE A 108 -4.50 6.26 -1.29
N SER A 109 -5.55 6.01 -0.50
CA SER A 109 -5.88 4.65 -0.05
C SER A 109 -6.33 3.76 -1.20
N HIS A 110 -7.08 4.30 -2.19
CA HIS A 110 -7.40 3.59 -3.42
C HIS A 110 -6.15 3.30 -4.25
N LEU A 111 -5.29 4.29 -4.43
CA LEU A 111 -4.03 4.13 -5.15
C LEU A 111 -3.13 3.07 -4.50
N ALA A 112 -2.97 3.10 -3.17
CA ALA A 112 -2.22 2.10 -2.43
C ALA A 112 -2.80 0.69 -2.61
N ALA A 113 -4.13 0.56 -2.59
CA ALA A 113 -4.81 -0.71 -2.84
C ALA A 113 -4.55 -1.23 -4.27
N GLN A 114 -4.68 -0.38 -5.29
CA GLN A 114 -4.39 -0.76 -6.68
C GLN A 114 -2.92 -1.12 -6.89
N ARG A 115 -2.00 -0.36 -6.33
CA ARG A 115 -0.56 -0.66 -6.42
C ARG A 115 -0.20 -1.98 -5.75
N LYS A 116 -0.93 -2.38 -4.70
CA LYS A 116 -0.73 -3.65 -3.99
C LYS A 116 -1.37 -4.83 -4.70
N PHE A 117 -2.64 -4.72 -5.09
CA PHE A 117 -3.45 -5.84 -5.55
C PHE A 117 -3.67 -5.90 -7.07
N GLY A 118 -3.22 -4.87 -7.82
CA GLY A 118 -3.39 -4.77 -9.28
C GLY A 118 -4.81 -4.41 -9.71
N SER A 119 -5.08 -4.52 -11.02
CA SER A 119 -6.30 -3.97 -11.62
C SER A 119 -7.50 -4.93 -11.67
N SER A 120 -7.29 -6.24 -11.44
CA SER A 120 -8.30 -7.28 -11.68
C SER A 120 -9.08 -7.70 -10.43
N VAL A 121 -9.02 -6.94 -9.34
CA VAL A 121 -9.78 -7.16 -8.11
C VAL A 121 -10.88 -6.11 -7.95
N GLU A 122 -11.86 -6.37 -7.09
CA GLU A 122 -12.94 -5.44 -6.82
C GLU A 122 -12.57 -4.48 -5.68
N TYR A 123 -12.66 -3.17 -5.93
CA TYR A 123 -12.33 -2.12 -4.98
C TYR A 123 -13.59 -1.45 -4.45
N ARG A 124 -13.79 -1.49 -3.12
CA ARG A 124 -14.96 -0.93 -2.46
C ARG A 124 -14.59 0.30 -1.61
N PRO A 125 -14.96 1.52 -2.02
CA PRO A 125 -14.76 2.72 -1.21
C PRO A 125 -15.68 2.71 0.00
N LEU A 126 -15.14 2.99 1.19
CA LEU A 126 -15.87 3.04 2.45
C LEU A 126 -15.74 4.44 3.07
N ALA A 127 -16.75 4.82 3.84
CA ALA A 127 -16.91 6.19 4.31
C ALA A 127 -15.79 6.64 5.27
N ASP A 128 -15.34 5.75 6.12
CA ASP A 128 -14.31 5.99 7.12
C ASP A 128 -13.50 4.71 7.42
N ILE A 129 -12.45 4.85 8.21
CA ILE A 129 -11.55 3.75 8.58
C ILE A 129 -12.30 2.67 9.37
N ARG A 130 -13.20 3.05 10.26
CA ARG A 130 -14.00 2.10 11.05
C ARG A 130 -14.84 1.21 10.15
N ALA A 131 -15.48 1.78 9.12
CA ALA A 131 -16.24 1.01 8.15
C ALA A 131 -15.37 -0.01 7.42
N VAL A 132 -14.08 0.29 7.15
CA VAL A 132 -13.15 -0.70 6.56
C VAL A 132 -12.94 -1.88 7.50
N PHE A 133 -12.68 -1.62 8.79
CA PHE A 133 -12.55 -2.67 9.79
C PHE A 133 -13.81 -3.51 9.92
N ASP A 134 -14.98 -2.88 10.00
CA ASP A 134 -16.28 -3.56 10.14
C ASP A 134 -16.60 -4.45 8.93
N GLU A 135 -16.36 -3.97 7.70
CA GLU A 135 -16.63 -4.73 6.48
C GLU A 135 -15.71 -5.95 6.33
N VAL A 136 -14.44 -5.83 6.77
CA VAL A 136 -13.51 -6.97 6.84
C VAL A 136 -13.93 -7.96 7.93
N ALA A 137 -14.26 -7.47 9.12
CA ALA A 137 -14.69 -8.32 10.23
C ALA A 137 -15.96 -9.13 9.92
N ARG A 138 -16.90 -8.54 9.15
CA ARG A 138 -18.15 -9.17 8.71
C ARG A 138 -18.02 -9.99 7.43
N CYS A 139 -16.83 -10.15 6.85
CA CYS A 139 -16.57 -10.87 5.59
C CYS A 139 -17.27 -10.27 4.35
N HIS A 140 -17.64 -9.00 4.38
CA HIS A 140 -18.15 -8.31 3.21
C HIS A 140 -17.00 -7.83 2.30
N CYS A 141 -15.82 -7.63 2.88
CA CYS A 141 -14.55 -7.48 2.17
C CYS A 141 -13.59 -8.58 2.61
N ASP A 142 -12.79 -9.09 1.68
CA ASP A 142 -11.75 -10.07 1.99
C ASP A 142 -10.61 -9.44 2.76
N MET A 143 -10.26 -8.21 2.39
CA MET A 143 -9.22 -7.41 3.02
C MET A 143 -9.60 -5.93 3.05
N GLY A 144 -8.91 -5.19 3.91
CA GLY A 144 -9.01 -3.73 3.98
C GLY A 144 -7.66 -3.06 3.80
N MET A 145 -7.66 -1.89 3.17
CA MET A 145 -6.52 -0.98 3.04
C MET A 145 -6.78 0.27 3.86
N VAL A 146 -5.98 0.49 4.90
CA VAL A 146 -6.11 1.64 5.81
C VAL A 146 -4.76 2.36 6.00
N PRO A 147 -4.73 3.71 6.04
CA PRO A 147 -3.51 4.43 6.38
C PRO A 147 -3.17 4.26 7.86
N ILE A 148 -1.90 4.09 8.21
CA ILE A 148 -1.44 4.00 9.60
C ILE A 148 -0.53 5.15 10.00
N GLU A 149 0.26 5.66 9.07
CA GLU A 149 1.24 6.69 9.34
C GLU A 149 1.52 7.52 8.07
N ASN A 150 1.68 8.82 8.25
CA ASN A 150 2.16 9.72 7.21
C ASN A 150 3.42 10.45 7.70
N SER A 151 4.45 10.53 6.88
CA SER A 151 5.74 11.14 7.25
C SER A 151 5.64 12.62 7.66
N SER A 152 4.60 13.32 7.20
CA SER A 152 4.36 14.74 7.51
C SER A 152 3.31 14.94 8.61
N GLY A 153 2.36 14.01 8.76
CA GLY A 153 1.20 14.12 9.67
C GLY A 153 1.26 13.19 10.89
N GLY A 154 2.20 12.25 10.92
CA GLY A 154 2.31 11.24 12.00
C GLY A 154 1.30 10.11 11.91
N GLY A 155 1.04 9.45 13.04
CA GLY A 155 0.18 8.28 13.14
C GLY A 155 -1.31 8.57 12.92
N VAL A 156 -2.02 7.66 12.25
CA VAL A 156 -3.45 7.74 11.99
C VAL A 156 -4.22 7.10 13.14
N ILE A 157 -4.78 7.95 13.97
CA ILE A 157 -5.47 7.61 15.22
C ILE A 157 -6.59 6.59 15.02
N ASP A 158 -7.44 6.82 14.02
CA ASP A 158 -8.62 5.99 13.76
C ASP A 158 -8.26 4.54 13.41
N THR A 159 -7.10 4.33 12.80
CA THR A 159 -6.60 2.98 12.49
C THR A 159 -6.17 2.24 13.76
N LEU A 160 -5.47 2.92 14.68
CA LEU A 160 -5.10 2.32 15.97
C LEU A 160 -6.34 2.01 16.81
N ASP A 161 -7.33 2.93 16.83
CA ASP A 161 -8.60 2.72 17.52
C ASP A 161 -9.38 1.53 16.93
N GLY A 162 -9.32 1.31 15.60
CA GLY A 162 -9.93 0.17 14.93
C GLY A 162 -9.44 -1.19 15.47
N PHE A 163 -8.15 -1.32 15.80
CA PHE A 163 -7.59 -2.54 16.40
C PHE A 163 -8.01 -2.74 17.86
N LEU A 164 -8.41 -1.68 18.57
CA LEU A 164 -8.97 -1.80 19.92
C LEU A 164 -10.39 -2.33 19.91
N GLU A 165 -11.13 -2.15 18.82
CA GLU A 165 -12.56 -2.43 18.73
C GLU A 165 -12.88 -3.69 17.91
N THR A 166 -11.96 -4.20 17.09
CA THR A 166 -12.21 -5.34 16.19
C THR A 166 -11.12 -6.40 16.27
N HIS A 167 -11.47 -7.64 15.88
CA HIS A 167 -10.55 -8.78 15.82
C HIS A 167 -10.14 -9.06 14.38
N VAL A 168 -9.42 -8.12 13.77
CA VAL A 168 -8.76 -8.31 12.47
C VAL A 168 -7.24 -8.29 12.66
N HIS A 169 -6.50 -8.86 11.70
CA HIS A 169 -5.05 -8.95 11.75
C HIS A 169 -4.41 -8.03 10.71
N MET A 170 -3.27 -7.46 11.06
CA MET A 170 -2.36 -6.89 10.08
C MET A 170 -1.72 -8.02 9.28
N CYS A 171 -1.89 -8.06 7.98
CA CYS A 171 -1.35 -9.10 7.11
C CYS A 171 -0.44 -8.56 5.99
N GLY A 172 -0.23 -7.26 5.92
CA GLY A 172 0.69 -6.62 4.99
C GLY A 172 0.85 -5.14 5.27
N GLU A 173 1.94 -4.57 4.76
CA GLU A 173 2.15 -3.13 4.73
C GLU A 173 2.48 -2.67 3.31
N VAL A 174 2.14 -1.42 3.03
CA VAL A 174 2.43 -0.73 1.77
C VAL A 174 2.97 0.64 2.12
N VAL A 175 4.11 0.99 1.56
CA VAL A 175 4.65 2.36 1.62
C VAL A 175 4.43 3.00 0.26
N LEU A 176 3.73 4.13 0.23
CA LEU A 176 3.42 4.87 -0.98
C LEU A 176 4.04 6.26 -0.90
N GLU A 177 4.79 6.64 -1.94
CA GLU A 177 5.20 8.02 -2.16
C GLU A 177 3.97 8.85 -2.54
N ILE A 178 3.78 9.97 -1.84
CA ILE A 178 2.62 10.83 -2.03
C ILE A 178 3.02 12.01 -2.90
N HIS A 179 2.61 11.97 -4.15
CA HIS A 179 2.80 13.06 -5.09
C HIS A 179 1.49 13.79 -5.33
N HIS A 180 1.60 15.11 -5.36
CA HIS A 180 0.47 16.00 -5.61
C HIS A 180 0.61 16.63 -6.99
N ASN A 181 -0.38 16.41 -7.84
CA ASN A 181 -0.43 16.96 -9.19
C ASN A 181 -1.55 17.99 -9.31
N LEU A 182 -1.33 19.02 -10.13
CA LEU A 182 -2.39 19.96 -10.50
C LEU A 182 -3.16 19.38 -11.69
N LEU A 183 -4.43 19.11 -11.47
CA LEU A 183 -5.33 18.41 -12.40
C LEU A 183 -6.39 19.39 -12.92
N ALA A 184 -6.63 19.43 -14.22
CA ALA A 184 -7.70 20.26 -14.79
C ALA A 184 -8.19 19.70 -16.14
N ASN A 185 -9.34 20.20 -16.59
CA ASN A 185 -9.89 19.95 -17.92
C ASN A 185 -9.73 21.16 -18.87
N CYS A 186 -8.85 22.09 -18.50
CA CYS A 186 -8.55 23.32 -19.25
C CYS A 186 -7.03 23.56 -19.28
N THR A 187 -6.55 24.61 -19.97
CA THR A 187 -5.14 24.99 -19.94
C THR A 187 -4.77 25.73 -18.66
N ALA A 188 -3.49 25.87 -18.38
CA ALA A 188 -3.02 26.55 -17.16
C ALA A 188 -3.52 28.00 -17.06
N GLU A 189 -3.59 28.71 -18.19
CA GLU A 189 -4.03 30.11 -18.27
C GLU A 189 -5.54 30.27 -18.01
N GLU A 190 -6.33 29.22 -18.21
CA GLU A 190 -7.78 29.22 -17.99
C GLU A 190 -8.16 28.91 -16.53
N ILE A 191 -7.20 28.49 -15.68
CA ILE A 191 -7.45 28.16 -14.27
C ILE A 191 -7.74 29.41 -13.49
N LYS A 192 -8.90 29.44 -12.80
CA LYS A 192 -9.38 30.56 -11.97
C LYS A 192 -9.40 30.23 -10.49
N ALA A 193 -9.56 28.96 -10.15
CA ALA A 193 -9.59 28.48 -8.77
C ALA A 193 -8.96 27.08 -8.68
N VAL A 194 -8.45 26.75 -7.50
CA VAL A 194 -7.90 25.42 -7.17
C VAL A 194 -8.66 24.84 -5.98
N ALA A 195 -9.14 23.63 -6.09
CA ALA A 195 -9.78 22.89 -5.01
C ALA A 195 -8.84 21.81 -4.45
N SER A 196 -8.78 21.65 -3.13
CA SER A 196 -8.16 20.52 -2.46
C SER A 196 -8.47 20.51 -0.96
N LYS A 197 -7.91 19.50 -0.23
CA LYS A 197 -7.94 19.51 1.24
C LYS A 197 -7.05 20.63 1.80
N PRO A 198 -7.37 21.17 2.99
CA PRO A 198 -6.54 22.18 3.65
C PRO A 198 -5.09 21.73 3.87
N GLU A 199 -4.89 20.45 4.24
CA GLU A 199 -3.57 19.88 4.46
C GLU A 199 -2.73 19.82 3.17
N VAL A 200 -3.37 19.53 2.03
CA VAL A 200 -2.72 19.49 0.71
C VAL A 200 -2.32 20.90 0.26
N PHE A 201 -3.18 21.90 0.50
CA PHE A 201 -2.80 23.31 0.26
C PHE A 201 -1.59 23.72 1.08
N ALA A 202 -1.48 23.27 2.34
CA ALA A 202 -0.30 23.52 3.16
C ALA A 202 0.96 22.84 2.61
N GLN A 203 0.84 21.64 2.04
CA GLN A 203 1.95 20.89 1.42
C GLN A 203 2.40 21.44 0.07
N CYS A 204 1.57 22.20 -0.64
CA CYS A 204 1.87 22.81 -1.94
C CYS A 204 1.96 24.35 -1.87
N ARG A 205 2.14 24.92 -0.69
CA ARG A 205 2.00 26.34 -0.44
C ARG A 205 2.99 27.20 -1.22
N GLN A 206 4.27 26.81 -1.25
CA GLN A 206 5.33 27.59 -1.91
C GLN A 206 5.15 27.54 -3.42
N TRP A 207 4.85 26.35 -3.95
CA TRP A 207 4.59 26.16 -5.37
C TRP A 207 3.38 27.01 -5.83
N LEU A 208 2.26 26.95 -5.11
CA LEU A 208 1.06 27.76 -5.43
C LEU A 208 1.35 29.26 -5.40
N ALA A 209 2.09 29.74 -4.40
CA ALA A 209 2.44 31.16 -4.28
C ALA A 209 3.31 31.65 -5.44
N THR A 210 4.16 30.78 -6.01
CA THR A 210 5.09 31.12 -7.08
C THR A 210 4.45 30.95 -8.47
N SER A 211 3.77 29.85 -8.71
CA SER A 211 3.27 29.45 -10.02
C SER A 211 1.86 29.96 -10.32
N LEU A 212 1.02 30.11 -9.27
CA LEU A 212 -0.37 30.59 -9.38
C LEU A 212 -0.65 31.67 -8.30
N PRO A 213 0.07 32.80 -8.35
CA PRO A 213 -0.10 33.86 -7.35
C PRO A 213 -1.54 34.39 -7.33
N ASN A 214 -2.11 34.51 -6.11
CA ASN A 214 -3.47 35.00 -5.87
C ASN A 214 -4.61 34.13 -6.43
N ILE A 215 -4.35 32.87 -6.76
CA ILE A 215 -5.38 31.93 -7.18
C ILE A 215 -6.39 31.70 -6.03
N GLU A 216 -7.65 31.65 -6.36
CA GLU A 216 -8.70 31.31 -5.39
C GLU A 216 -8.54 29.85 -4.94
N GLN A 217 -8.50 29.62 -3.61
CA GLN A 217 -8.40 28.29 -3.02
C GLN A 217 -9.73 27.86 -2.45
N THR A 218 -10.27 26.74 -2.93
CA THR A 218 -11.57 26.17 -2.49
C THR A 218 -11.30 24.93 -1.64
N PRO A 219 -11.39 25.01 -0.29
CA PRO A 219 -11.21 23.87 0.58
C PRO A 219 -12.35 22.86 0.43
N VAL A 220 -12.00 21.57 0.31
CA VAL A 220 -12.95 20.46 0.20
C VAL A 220 -12.54 19.29 1.09
N ALA A 221 -13.44 18.32 1.30
CA ALA A 221 -13.22 17.22 2.23
C ALA A 221 -12.16 16.20 1.77
N SER A 222 -11.91 16.07 0.45
CA SER A 222 -10.90 15.16 -0.08
C SER A 222 -10.35 15.63 -1.42
N SER A 223 -9.11 15.23 -1.76
CA SER A 223 -8.49 15.51 -3.06
C SER A 223 -9.28 14.87 -4.21
N SER A 224 -9.89 13.70 -4.01
CA SER A 224 -10.73 13.06 -5.01
C SER A 224 -12.03 13.85 -5.23
N ARG A 225 -12.63 14.42 -4.18
CA ARG A 225 -13.79 15.32 -4.33
C ARG A 225 -13.41 16.57 -5.11
N ALA A 226 -12.20 17.10 -4.88
CA ALA A 226 -11.68 18.21 -5.68
C ALA A 226 -11.59 17.84 -7.17
N ALA A 227 -11.04 16.65 -7.47
CA ALA A 227 -10.93 16.16 -8.84
C ALA A 227 -12.30 15.96 -9.51
N GLU A 228 -13.26 15.40 -8.79
CA GLU A 228 -14.65 15.26 -9.27
C GLU A 228 -15.27 16.62 -9.63
N MET A 229 -15.08 17.63 -8.77
CA MET A 229 -15.56 18.99 -9.03
C MET A 229 -14.86 19.64 -10.24
N ALA A 230 -13.53 19.48 -10.35
CA ALA A 230 -12.76 20.01 -11.46
C ALA A 230 -13.16 19.39 -12.81
N ALA A 231 -13.57 18.12 -12.82
CA ALA A 231 -14.11 17.47 -14.01
C ALA A 231 -15.44 18.08 -14.51
N GLN A 232 -16.24 18.61 -13.58
CA GLN A 232 -17.56 19.17 -13.87
C GLN A 232 -17.54 20.68 -14.12
N GLN A 233 -16.51 21.39 -13.64
CA GLN A 233 -16.44 22.85 -13.66
C GLN A 233 -15.23 23.35 -14.44
N LYS A 234 -15.48 24.03 -15.59
CA LYS A 234 -14.40 24.65 -16.39
C LYS A 234 -13.72 25.78 -15.60
N GLY A 235 -12.38 25.78 -15.61
CA GLY A 235 -11.57 26.78 -14.91
C GLY A 235 -11.34 26.45 -13.44
N LEU A 236 -11.87 25.36 -12.90
CA LEU A 236 -11.51 24.82 -11.62
C LEU A 236 -10.43 23.73 -11.81
N ALA A 237 -9.30 23.87 -11.12
CA ALA A 237 -8.31 22.82 -11.00
C ALA A 237 -8.41 22.10 -9.66
N ALA A 238 -7.87 20.89 -9.57
CA ALA A 238 -7.76 20.13 -8.34
C ALA A 238 -6.32 19.77 -8.05
N ILE A 239 -5.94 19.65 -6.78
CA ILE A 239 -4.69 18.99 -6.41
C ILE A 239 -5.01 17.56 -5.99
N GLY A 240 -4.43 16.58 -6.68
CA GLY A 240 -4.73 15.16 -6.47
C GLY A 240 -3.67 14.22 -7.02
N SER A 241 -3.96 12.91 -6.98
CA SER A 241 -3.12 11.84 -7.51
C SER A 241 -3.35 11.61 -9.01
N ASP A 242 -2.42 10.90 -9.66
CA ASP A 242 -2.57 10.44 -11.05
C ASP A 242 -3.82 9.58 -11.23
N LEU A 243 -4.10 8.71 -10.27
CA LEU A 243 -5.31 7.89 -10.28
C LEU A 243 -6.59 8.75 -10.30
N ALA A 244 -6.61 9.86 -9.58
CA ALA A 244 -7.76 10.76 -9.62
C ALA A 244 -7.87 11.45 -10.99
N ALA A 245 -6.75 11.80 -11.63
CA ALA A 245 -6.76 12.33 -12.98
C ALA A 245 -7.37 11.33 -13.97
N GLU A 246 -6.91 10.08 -13.94
CA GLU A 246 -7.42 9.01 -14.82
C GLU A 246 -8.91 8.76 -14.61
N LEU A 247 -9.36 8.58 -13.36
CA LEU A 247 -10.75 8.26 -13.02
C LEU A 247 -11.75 9.33 -13.40
N TYR A 248 -11.35 10.60 -13.29
CA TYR A 248 -12.24 11.73 -13.58
C TYR A 248 -11.99 12.36 -14.97
N GLY A 249 -11.10 11.77 -15.78
CA GLY A 249 -10.78 12.25 -17.14
C GLY A 249 -10.14 13.63 -17.17
N LEU A 250 -9.35 13.96 -16.12
CA LEU A 250 -8.60 15.20 -16.02
C LEU A 250 -7.21 15.04 -16.63
N LYS A 251 -6.62 16.15 -17.06
CA LYS A 251 -5.21 16.21 -17.49
C LYS A 251 -4.35 16.61 -16.29
N VAL A 252 -3.18 16.01 -16.19
CA VAL A 252 -2.12 16.51 -15.32
C VAL A 252 -1.51 17.74 -15.98
N ILE A 253 -1.72 18.91 -15.37
CA ILE A 253 -1.20 20.20 -15.89
C ILE A 253 0.21 20.44 -15.36
N PHE A 254 0.44 20.14 -14.07
CA PHE A 254 1.76 20.17 -13.43
C PHE A 254 1.90 18.96 -12.52
N GLU A 255 3.05 18.30 -12.61
CA GLU A 255 3.39 17.12 -11.80
C GLU A 255 4.19 17.53 -10.56
N ASN A 256 4.02 16.79 -9.46
CA ASN A 256 4.85 16.85 -8.26
C ASN A 256 4.97 18.27 -7.70
N ILE A 257 3.83 18.91 -7.42
CA ILE A 257 3.76 20.30 -6.97
C ILE A 257 3.91 20.47 -5.46
N GLU A 258 4.12 19.38 -4.71
CA GLU A 258 4.39 19.40 -3.28
C GLU A 258 5.73 20.10 -2.95
N ASP A 259 5.77 20.86 -1.86
CA ASP A 259 6.97 21.57 -1.40
C ASP A 259 8.04 20.61 -0.83
N ASN A 260 7.64 19.41 -0.39
CA ASN A 260 8.52 18.36 0.13
C ASN A 260 8.26 17.06 -0.61
N SER A 261 9.21 16.63 -1.44
CA SER A 261 9.13 15.39 -2.22
C SER A 261 9.25 14.11 -1.39
N ASN A 262 9.68 14.19 -0.11
CA ASN A 262 9.85 13.03 0.77
C ASN A 262 8.56 12.71 1.55
N ASN A 263 7.39 13.00 1.01
CA ASN A 263 6.12 12.70 1.63
C ASN A 263 5.74 11.24 1.36
N MET A 264 5.71 10.42 2.40
CA MET A 264 5.32 9.01 2.32
C MET A 264 4.15 8.73 3.24
N THR A 265 3.27 7.85 2.80
CA THR A 265 2.22 7.29 3.65
C THR A 265 2.37 5.79 3.71
N ARG A 266 2.38 5.26 4.93
CA ARG A 266 2.35 3.85 5.22
C ARG A 266 0.90 3.41 5.38
N PHE A 267 0.52 2.37 4.65
CA PHE A 267 -0.80 1.74 4.70
C PHE A 267 -0.66 0.31 5.23
N LEU A 268 -1.70 -0.16 5.87
CA LEU A 268 -1.81 -1.55 6.31
C LEU A 268 -2.85 -2.29 5.49
N VAL A 269 -2.54 -3.54 5.19
CA VAL A 269 -3.51 -4.52 4.73
C VAL A 269 -4.03 -5.26 5.95
N ILE A 270 -5.33 -5.17 6.19
CA ILE A 270 -6.01 -5.88 7.28
C ILE A 270 -6.87 -7.02 6.74
N ALA A 271 -6.90 -8.14 7.45
CA ALA A 271 -7.69 -9.33 7.10
C ALA A 271 -8.13 -10.08 8.35
N ARG A 272 -9.08 -11.02 8.19
CA ARG A 272 -9.53 -11.88 9.30
C ARG A 272 -8.52 -12.96 9.67
N GLN A 273 -7.70 -13.39 8.73
CA GLN A 273 -6.71 -14.42 8.96
C GLN A 273 -5.32 -13.82 9.01
N PRO A 274 -4.44 -14.27 9.93
CA PRO A 274 -3.06 -13.81 9.98
C PRO A 274 -2.29 -14.28 8.73
N ALA A 275 -1.27 -13.53 8.35
CA ALA A 275 -0.31 -13.96 7.34
C ALA A 275 0.65 -15.01 7.92
N LYS A 276 1.18 -15.88 7.05
CA LYS A 276 2.19 -16.85 7.44
C LYS A 276 3.59 -16.25 7.31
N ARG A 277 4.54 -16.89 7.99
CA ARG A 277 5.94 -16.50 8.04
C ARG A 277 6.60 -16.47 6.66
N THR A 278 7.36 -15.38 6.37
CA THR A 278 8.13 -15.23 5.13
C THR A 278 9.64 -15.25 5.34
N GLY A 279 10.10 -15.04 6.58
CA GLY A 279 11.50 -14.91 6.94
C GLY A 279 12.05 -13.47 6.85
N ASN A 280 11.26 -12.51 6.38
CA ASN A 280 11.54 -11.08 6.46
C ASN A 280 10.26 -10.35 6.85
N ASP A 281 9.91 -10.51 8.12
CA ASP A 281 8.62 -10.10 8.65
C ASP A 281 8.77 -8.98 9.69
N LYS A 282 7.68 -8.25 9.89
CA LYS A 282 7.42 -7.40 11.05
C LYS A 282 6.23 -7.96 11.81
N THR A 283 6.23 -7.76 13.11
CA THR A 283 5.11 -8.05 13.99
C THR A 283 4.65 -6.78 14.68
N ALA A 284 3.36 -6.50 14.58
CA ALA A 284 2.73 -5.45 15.34
C ALA A 284 2.16 -6.02 16.65
N VAL A 285 2.52 -5.40 17.76
CA VAL A 285 2.10 -5.78 19.11
C VAL A 285 1.41 -4.59 19.77
N MET A 286 0.27 -4.83 20.39
CA MET A 286 -0.43 -3.86 21.22
C MET A 286 -0.40 -4.33 22.67
N PHE A 287 -0.03 -3.44 23.60
CA PHE A 287 -0.03 -3.78 25.02
C PHE A 287 -0.38 -2.59 25.91
N SER A 288 -0.91 -2.87 27.10
CA SER A 288 -1.09 -1.89 28.16
C SER A 288 -0.13 -2.13 29.32
N THR A 289 0.24 -1.08 30.05
CA THR A 289 1.13 -1.16 31.22
C THR A 289 0.45 -0.63 32.47
N ALA A 290 0.90 -1.11 33.64
CA ALA A 290 0.49 -0.52 34.90
C ALA A 290 0.96 0.94 34.99
N HIS A 291 0.16 1.79 35.61
CA HIS A 291 0.52 3.19 35.84
C HIS A 291 1.55 3.33 36.98
N ARG A 292 2.80 3.01 36.69
CA ARG A 292 3.96 3.13 37.60
C ARG A 292 5.22 3.53 36.87
N VAL A 293 6.16 4.06 37.63
CA VAL A 293 7.49 4.43 37.10
C VAL A 293 8.18 3.19 36.50
N GLY A 294 8.72 3.33 35.29
CA GLY A 294 9.46 2.30 34.58
C GLY A 294 8.61 1.24 33.86
N ALA A 295 7.29 1.22 34.01
CA ALA A 295 6.44 0.16 33.46
C ALA A 295 6.61 -0.05 31.94
N LEU A 296 6.66 1.02 31.15
CA LEU A 296 6.92 0.93 29.71
C LEU A 296 8.34 0.44 29.42
N VAL A 297 9.32 0.94 30.17
CA VAL A 297 10.72 0.56 30.01
C VAL A 297 10.94 -0.92 30.28
N ASP A 298 10.24 -1.49 31.29
CA ASP A 298 10.31 -2.92 31.60
C ASP A 298 9.92 -3.77 30.38
N VAL A 299 8.83 -3.40 29.67
CA VAL A 299 8.37 -4.12 28.48
C VAL A 299 9.37 -3.95 27.30
N LEU A 300 9.85 -2.72 27.06
CA LEU A 300 10.80 -2.45 25.97
C LEU A 300 12.15 -3.19 26.19
N ASN A 301 12.59 -3.29 27.44
CA ASN A 301 13.80 -4.05 27.81
C ASN A 301 13.67 -5.55 27.52
N VAL A 302 12.47 -6.12 27.57
CA VAL A 302 12.26 -7.53 27.18
C VAL A 302 12.61 -7.72 25.72
N PHE A 303 12.08 -6.93 24.82
CA PHE A 303 12.40 -7.01 23.38
C PHE A 303 13.88 -6.81 23.12
N SER A 304 14.50 -5.83 23.78
CA SER A 304 15.93 -5.58 23.66
C SER A 304 16.79 -6.78 24.09
N ARG A 305 16.47 -7.44 25.21
CA ARG A 305 17.20 -8.63 25.69
C ARG A 305 17.09 -9.83 24.76
N HIS A 306 15.95 -9.97 24.07
CA HIS A 306 15.74 -11.01 23.06
C HIS A 306 16.26 -10.64 21.67
N GLY A 307 16.97 -9.48 21.53
CA GLY A 307 17.58 -9.04 20.28
C GLY A 307 16.56 -8.62 19.21
N ILE A 308 15.37 -8.19 19.63
CA ILE A 308 14.30 -7.77 18.74
C ILE A 308 14.36 -6.25 18.56
N ASN A 309 14.52 -5.79 17.32
CA ASN A 309 14.52 -4.38 16.98
C ASN A 309 13.09 -3.85 16.89
N LEU A 310 12.81 -2.74 17.58
CA LEU A 310 11.54 -2.03 17.51
C LEU A 310 11.65 -0.90 16.47
N THR A 311 10.73 -0.87 15.52
CA THR A 311 10.78 0.07 14.38
C THR A 311 9.78 1.21 14.50
N ASN A 312 8.73 1.05 15.31
CA ASN A 312 7.75 2.10 15.60
C ASN A 312 7.19 1.93 17.02
N ILE A 313 6.80 3.03 17.64
CA ILE A 313 6.02 3.04 18.89
C ILE A 313 5.03 4.21 18.88
N ASP A 314 3.76 3.88 19.10
CA ASP A 314 2.67 4.83 19.29
C ASP A 314 1.94 4.57 20.59
N SER A 315 1.29 5.58 21.16
CA SER A 315 0.51 5.43 22.38
C SER A 315 -0.90 5.98 22.22
N ARG A 316 -1.90 5.26 22.78
CA ARG A 316 -3.30 5.65 22.75
C ARG A 316 -3.95 5.51 24.12
N PRO A 317 -4.77 6.48 24.58
CA PRO A 317 -5.60 6.31 25.77
C PRO A 317 -6.54 5.11 25.57
N SER A 318 -6.67 4.26 26.61
CA SER A 318 -7.52 3.05 26.52
C SER A 318 -9.01 3.38 26.38
N ARG A 319 -9.43 4.57 26.76
CA ARG A 319 -10.83 5.01 26.92
C ARG A 319 -11.67 4.14 27.88
N ARG A 320 -11.09 3.08 28.42
CA ARG A 320 -11.74 2.18 29.39
C ARG A 320 -11.52 2.65 30.83
N ARG A 321 -10.32 3.18 31.10
CA ARG A 321 -9.94 3.73 32.41
C ARG A 321 -9.15 5.03 32.22
N ASN A 322 -9.33 5.98 33.12
CA ASN A 322 -8.55 7.22 33.12
C ASN A 322 -7.06 6.91 33.30
N TRP A 323 -6.22 7.52 32.49
CA TRP A 323 -4.76 7.42 32.54
C TRP A 323 -4.18 6.04 32.19
N GLU A 324 -4.97 5.14 31.62
CA GLU A 324 -4.51 3.89 31.03
C GLU A 324 -4.25 4.09 29.55
N TYR A 325 -3.09 3.60 29.08
CA TYR A 325 -2.65 3.72 27.71
C TYR A 325 -2.41 2.35 27.10
N PHE A 326 -2.78 2.18 25.84
CA PHE A 326 -2.26 1.15 24.97
C PHE A 326 -1.07 1.67 24.18
N PHE A 327 -0.03 0.85 24.10
CA PHE A 327 1.14 1.08 23.29
C PHE A 327 1.07 0.14 22.08
N PHE A 328 1.28 0.71 20.89
CA PHE A 328 1.38 -0.02 19.64
C PHE A 328 2.84 0.00 19.22
N VAL A 329 3.42 -1.18 19.00
CA VAL A 329 4.83 -1.33 18.68
C VAL A 329 4.97 -2.22 17.46
N ASP A 330 5.74 -1.78 16.47
CA ASP A 330 6.18 -2.64 15.39
C ASP A 330 7.60 -3.15 15.70
N ALA A 331 7.80 -4.44 15.56
CA ALA A 331 9.04 -5.13 15.82
C ALA A 331 9.46 -5.98 14.62
N GLU A 332 10.76 -6.09 14.36
CA GLU A 332 11.31 -6.96 13.32
C GLU A 332 11.25 -8.43 13.76
N GLY A 333 10.79 -9.31 12.86
CA GLY A 333 10.61 -10.74 13.08
C GLY A 333 9.15 -11.18 13.05
N HIS A 334 8.93 -12.48 13.01
CA HIS A 334 7.61 -13.11 13.06
C HIS A 334 7.30 -13.55 14.48
N PHE A 335 6.05 -13.43 14.92
CA PHE A 335 5.66 -13.79 16.30
C PHE A 335 5.90 -15.28 16.65
N GLU A 336 6.02 -16.15 15.64
CA GLU A 336 6.35 -17.58 15.80
C GLU A 336 7.87 -17.85 15.80
N ASP A 337 8.72 -16.83 15.59
CA ASP A 337 10.16 -17.00 15.73
C ASP A 337 10.49 -17.31 17.20
N PRO A 338 11.40 -18.26 17.50
CA PRO A 338 11.63 -18.71 18.87
C PRO A 338 11.94 -17.58 19.85
N ASN A 339 12.86 -16.67 19.49
CA ASN A 339 13.23 -15.52 20.29
C ASN A 339 12.06 -14.53 20.46
N PHE A 340 11.20 -14.38 19.44
CA PHE A 340 10.03 -13.50 19.50
C PHE A 340 8.93 -14.10 20.39
N ALA A 341 8.67 -15.39 20.27
CA ALA A 341 7.71 -16.10 21.10
C ALA A 341 8.12 -16.06 22.60
N GLU A 342 9.40 -16.24 22.90
CA GLU A 342 9.96 -16.11 24.25
C GLU A 342 9.80 -14.68 24.77
N ALA A 343 10.12 -13.67 23.95
CA ALA A 343 9.94 -12.26 24.31
C ALA A 343 8.48 -11.92 24.59
N LEU A 344 7.52 -12.39 23.80
CA LEU A 344 6.10 -12.18 24.05
C LEU A 344 5.64 -12.84 25.35
N ALA A 345 6.12 -14.06 25.63
CA ALA A 345 5.79 -14.76 26.87
C ALA A 345 6.29 -13.99 28.10
N GLU A 346 7.54 -13.49 28.05
CA GLU A 346 8.10 -12.68 29.13
C GLU A 346 7.41 -11.32 29.26
N ALA A 347 7.18 -10.61 28.14
CA ALA A 347 6.54 -9.30 28.14
C ALA A 347 5.12 -9.32 28.76
N ARG A 348 4.38 -10.43 28.62
CA ARG A 348 3.06 -10.60 29.25
C ARG A 348 3.08 -10.42 30.77
N HIS A 349 4.19 -10.74 31.43
CA HIS A 349 4.33 -10.55 32.88
C HIS A 349 4.49 -9.08 33.30
N HIS A 350 4.84 -8.20 32.34
CA HIS A 350 5.01 -6.76 32.56
C HIS A 350 3.82 -5.93 32.04
N CYS A 351 2.88 -6.57 31.33
CA CYS A 351 1.73 -5.94 30.71
C CYS A 351 0.44 -6.20 31.49
N GLY A 352 -0.52 -5.27 31.40
CA GLY A 352 -1.91 -5.52 31.81
C GLY A 352 -2.61 -6.40 30.76
N GLU A 353 -2.50 -6.01 29.49
CA GLU A 353 -2.96 -6.76 28.32
C GLU A 353 -1.84 -6.76 27.29
N LEU A 354 -1.72 -7.84 26.48
CA LEU A 354 -0.81 -7.92 25.35
C LEU A 354 -1.47 -8.72 24.21
N HIS A 355 -1.57 -8.10 23.04
CA HIS A 355 -2.16 -8.65 21.83
C HIS A 355 -1.18 -8.55 20.67
N VAL A 356 -1.01 -9.66 19.93
CA VAL A 356 -0.33 -9.65 18.63
C VAL A 356 -1.38 -9.26 17.57
N LEU A 357 -1.21 -8.10 16.95
CA LEU A 357 -2.12 -7.61 15.93
C LEU A 357 -1.89 -8.28 14.57
N GLY A 358 -0.70 -8.83 14.36
CA GLY A 358 -0.34 -9.63 13.21
C GLY A 358 1.15 -9.56 12.91
N SER A 359 1.63 -10.59 12.20
CA SER A 359 2.94 -10.56 11.55
C SER A 359 2.73 -10.53 10.04
N PHE A 360 3.56 -9.80 9.33
CA PHE A 360 3.40 -9.55 7.91
C PHE A 360 4.74 -9.31 7.22
N PRO A 361 4.84 -9.58 5.90
CA PRO A 361 6.04 -9.28 5.12
C PRO A 361 6.39 -7.80 5.21
N ARG A 362 7.66 -7.53 5.52
CA ARG A 362 8.19 -6.16 5.58
C ARG A 362 8.21 -5.55 4.17
N ALA A 363 7.68 -4.34 4.02
CA ALA A 363 7.89 -3.55 2.83
C ALA A 363 9.36 -3.07 2.80
N THR A 364 10.06 -3.34 1.70
CA THR A 364 11.47 -2.99 1.53
C THR A 364 11.66 -1.71 0.73
N GLU A 365 10.69 -1.40 -0.12
CA GLU A 365 10.71 -0.23 -1.01
C GLU A 365 9.28 0.35 -1.16
N PRO A 366 9.15 1.66 -1.42
CA PRO A 366 7.88 2.25 -1.83
C PRO A 366 7.38 1.66 -3.16
N ILE A 367 6.07 1.60 -3.33
CA ILE A 367 5.43 1.08 -4.56
C ILE A 367 4.71 2.20 -5.33
#